data_ae355ddbd8be46bba9a42f6e5d99adc5
#
_entry.id   ae355ddbd8be46bba9a42f6e5d99adc5
#
_cell.length_a   1.000
_cell.length_b   1.000
_cell.length_c   1.000
_cell.angle_alpha   90.00
_cell.angle_beta   90.00
_cell.angle_gamma   90.00
#
_symmetry.space_group_name_H-M   'P 1'
#
loop_
_entity.id
_entity.type
_entity.pdbx_description
1 polymer ?
#
loop_
_entity_poly.entity_id
_entity_poly.type
_entity_poly.pdbx_seq_one_letter_code
_entity_poly.pdbx_strand_id
1 'polypeptide(L)'
;MPPWRRSEPRGLRRGEQLLVEVPCRILDSSGTSLPDAGTAVVVGVSDERILVWDVARVPTQTGKLLGVVGRSRLLRAGVERAGARTRVRFGFEEQACLVVEAARERHPEQLAWVLSADEGRVGQ
;
A
#
# COMPACT_ATOMS: atom_id res chain seq x y z
N MET A 1 3.38 4.75 27.93
CA MET A 1 3.39 5.03 26.47
C MET A 1 2.46 6.19 26.18
N PRO A 2 2.97 7.26 25.61
CA PRO A 2 2.11 8.39 25.26
C PRO A 2 1.04 7.98 24.26
N PRO A 3 -0.18 8.50 24.38
CA PRO A 3 -1.27 8.11 23.49
C PRO A 3 -0.96 8.34 22.00
N TRP A 4 -0.16 9.34 21.69
CA TRP A 4 0.15 9.64 20.31
C TRP A 4 1.09 8.62 19.67
N ARG A 5 1.72 7.78 20.46
CA ARG A 5 2.62 6.78 19.92
C ARG A 5 1.93 5.50 19.53
N ARG A 6 0.66 5.40 19.84
CA ARG A 6 -0.01 4.19 19.48
C ARG A 6 -0.21 4.10 17.99
N SER A 7 0.33 4.93 17.23
CA SER A 7 0.10 4.93 15.80
C SER A 7 0.62 3.71 15.07
N GLU A 8 1.14 2.71 15.74
CA GLU A 8 1.45 1.48 15.04
C GLU A 8 0.22 0.93 14.38
N PRO A 9 0.21 0.78 13.05
CA PRO A 9 -0.96 0.24 12.36
C PRO A 9 -1.21 -1.18 12.81
N ARG A 10 -2.47 -1.53 12.90
CA ARG A 10 -2.84 -2.87 13.28
C ARG A 10 -2.44 -3.85 12.21
N GLY A 11 -2.07 -5.05 12.65
CA GLY A 11 -1.70 -6.10 11.72
C GLY A 11 -0.24 -6.15 11.37
N LEU A 12 0.55 -5.19 11.80
CA LEU A 12 1.99 -5.29 11.64
C LEU A 12 2.52 -6.40 12.54
N ARG A 13 3.46 -7.17 12.00
CA ARG A 13 4.11 -8.21 12.77
C ARG A 13 5.17 -7.60 13.67
N ARG A 14 5.53 -8.35 14.70
CA ARG A 14 6.60 -7.91 15.58
C ARG A 14 7.89 -7.74 14.78
N GLY A 15 8.48 -6.57 14.88
CA GLY A 15 9.70 -6.27 14.13
C GLY A 15 9.48 -5.77 12.72
N GLU A 16 8.25 -5.85 12.23
CA GLU A 16 7.94 -5.33 10.90
C GLU A 16 7.87 -3.81 10.94
N GLN A 17 8.46 -3.17 9.95
CA GLN A 17 8.53 -1.71 9.91
C GLN A 17 7.74 -1.17 8.75
N LEU A 18 6.77 -0.32 9.04
CA LEU A 18 6.01 0.37 8.00
C LEU A 18 6.87 1.49 7.42
N LEU A 19 7.03 1.50 6.11
CA LEU A 19 7.90 2.45 5.43
C LEU A 19 7.13 3.63 4.86
N VAL A 20 5.92 3.40 4.38
CA VAL A 20 5.10 4.45 3.79
C VAL A 20 3.65 4.02 3.81
N GLU A 21 2.74 4.98 3.91
CA GLU A 21 1.31 4.71 3.73
C GLU A 21 0.65 5.90 3.05
N VAL A 22 -0.32 5.62 2.19
CA VAL A 22 -1.00 6.64 1.39
C VAL A 22 -2.48 6.28 1.28
N PRO A 23 -3.38 7.23 1.58
CA PRO A 23 -4.80 7.01 1.31
C PRO A 23 -5.03 7.00 -0.20
N CYS A 24 -5.74 5.99 -0.67
CA CYS A 24 -5.95 5.75 -2.09
C CYS A 24 -7.33 5.20 -2.35
N ARG A 25 -7.67 5.07 -3.64
CA ARG A 25 -8.84 4.34 -4.09
C ARG A 25 -8.37 3.17 -4.93
N ILE A 26 -8.94 2.00 -4.72
CA ILE A 26 -8.61 0.83 -5.52
C ILE A 26 -9.29 0.96 -6.88
N LEU A 27 -8.53 0.75 -7.94
CA LEU A 27 -9.06 0.70 -9.30
C LEU A 27 -9.18 -0.73 -9.81
N ASP A 28 -8.29 -1.62 -9.33
CA ASP A 28 -8.28 -3.01 -9.74
C ASP A 28 -7.59 -3.82 -8.67
N SER A 29 -8.17 -4.95 -8.32
CA SER A 29 -7.58 -5.87 -7.34
C SER A 29 -7.72 -7.32 -7.80
N SER A 30 -7.71 -7.52 -9.11
CA SER A 30 -7.93 -8.83 -9.73
C SER A 30 -6.95 -9.87 -9.22
N GLY A 31 -7.45 -11.05 -8.92
CA GLY A 31 -6.62 -12.17 -8.50
C GLY A 31 -6.13 -12.08 -7.06
N THR A 32 -6.55 -11.08 -6.32
CA THR A 32 -6.17 -10.91 -4.92
C THR A 32 -7.39 -11.07 -4.03
N SER A 33 -7.15 -11.16 -2.72
CA SER A 33 -8.22 -11.13 -1.73
C SER A 33 -8.44 -9.72 -1.19
N LEU A 34 -7.89 -8.71 -1.85
CA LEU A 34 -8.03 -7.33 -1.43
C LEU A 34 -9.40 -6.78 -1.82
N PRO A 35 -9.81 -5.64 -1.24
CA PRO A 35 -11.14 -5.09 -1.53
C PRO A 35 -11.35 -4.77 -3.00
N ASP A 36 -12.60 -4.70 -3.40
CA ASP A 36 -12.98 -4.49 -4.78
C ASP A 36 -12.64 -3.09 -5.28
N ALA A 37 -12.63 -2.96 -6.60
CA ALA A 37 -12.45 -1.67 -7.25
C ALA A 37 -13.49 -0.67 -6.76
N GLY A 38 -13.06 0.56 -6.58
CA GLY A 38 -13.91 1.64 -6.09
C GLY A 38 -13.81 1.86 -4.60
N THR A 39 -13.20 0.93 -3.87
CA THR A 39 -13.09 1.04 -2.41
C THR A 39 -12.02 2.05 -2.02
N ALA A 40 -12.34 2.94 -1.10
CA ALA A 40 -11.36 3.87 -0.53
C ALA A 40 -10.61 3.15 0.58
N VAL A 41 -9.29 3.21 0.55
CA VAL A 41 -8.44 2.47 1.47
C VAL A 41 -7.20 3.28 1.82
N VAL A 42 -6.43 2.77 2.76
CA VAL A 42 -5.06 3.24 3.00
C VAL A 42 -4.14 2.10 2.62
N VAL A 43 -3.22 2.37 1.71
CA VAL A 43 -2.24 1.36 1.28
C VAL A 43 -0.91 1.68 1.92
N GLY A 44 -0.30 0.68 2.53
CA GLY A 44 1.01 0.81 3.13
C GLY A 44 1.98 -0.21 2.60
N VAL A 45 3.25 0.12 2.67
CA VAL A 45 4.33 -0.80 2.32
C VAL A 45 5.25 -0.90 3.51
N SER A 46 5.45 -2.12 3.98
CA SER A 46 6.41 -2.39 5.03
C SER A 46 7.64 -3.06 4.42
N ASP A 47 8.60 -3.40 5.27
CA ASP A 47 9.77 -4.14 4.82
C ASP A 47 9.42 -5.58 4.41
N GLU A 48 8.20 -6.05 4.71
CA GLU A 48 7.80 -7.42 4.41
C GLU A 48 6.57 -7.55 3.53
N ARG A 49 5.65 -6.60 3.59
CA ARG A 49 4.33 -6.77 2.96
C ARG A 49 3.79 -5.47 2.41
N ILE A 50 2.83 -5.61 1.51
CA ILE A 50 1.93 -4.53 1.11
C ILE A 50 0.65 -4.75 1.90
N LEU A 51 0.19 -3.70 2.60
CA LEU A 51 -0.96 -3.80 3.50
C LEU A 51 -2.05 -2.85 3.03
N VAL A 52 -3.30 -3.26 3.20
CA VAL A 52 -4.45 -2.44 2.82
C VAL A 52 -5.38 -2.35 4.00
N TRP A 53 -5.63 -1.14 4.47
CA TRP A 53 -6.54 -0.88 5.59
C TRP A 53 -7.76 -0.13 5.11
N ASP A 54 -8.86 -0.33 5.83
CA ASP A 54 -10.04 0.50 5.63
C ASP A 54 -9.72 1.93 6.08
N VAL A 55 -10.43 2.89 5.51
CA VAL A 55 -10.29 4.28 5.93
C VAL A 55 -10.89 4.42 7.33
N ALA A 56 -10.12 4.98 8.25
CA ALA A 56 -10.61 5.17 9.61
C ALA A 56 -11.70 6.23 9.63
N ARG A 57 -12.76 5.95 10.35
CA ARG A 57 -13.87 6.90 10.50
C ARG A 57 -13.54 7.98 11.50
N VAL A 58 -12.69 7.66 12.45
CA VAL A 58 -12.25 8.59 13.50
C VAL A 58 -10.80 8.92 13.22
N PRO A 59 -10.44 10.20 13.10
CA PRO A 59 -9.07 10.58 12.71
C PRO A 59 -7.97 10.02 13.58
N THR A 60 -8.27 9.70 14.83
CA THR A 60 -7.27 9.21 15.77
C THR A 60 -7.13 7.69 15.75
N GLN A 61 -7.90 7.00 14.93
CA GLN A 61 -7.89 5.55 14.90
C GLN A 61 -7.35 5.03 13.58
N THR A 62 -6.64 3.90 13.65
CA THR A 62 -6.22 3.18 12.46
C THR A 62 -7.39 2.35 11.97
N GLY A 63 -7.63 2.34 10.68
CA GLY A 63 -8.68 1.54 10.09
C GLY A 63 -8.36 0.05 10.19
N LYS A 64 -9.38 -0.76 9.96
CA LYS A 64 -9.25 -2.22 10.02
C LYS A 64 -8.38 -2.70 8.87
N LEU A 65 -7.52 -3.67 9.14
CA LEU A 65 -6.70 -4.30 8.10
C LEU A 65 -7.61 -5.18 7.25
N LEU A 66 -7.65 -4.89 5.95
CA LEU A 66 -8.53 -5.59 5.01
C LEU A 66 -7.81 -6.69 4.25
N GLY A 67 -6.49 -6.57 4.09
CA GLY A 67 -5.74 -7.61 3.41
C GLY A 67 -4.26 -7.26 3.33
N VAL A 68 -3.47 -8.27 2.98
CA VAL A 68 -2.02 -8.11 2.84
C VAL A 68 -1.55 -8.94 1.66
N VAL A 69 -0.41 -8.52 1.08
CA VAL A 69 0.29 -9.30 0.07
C VAL A 69 1.76 -9.23 0.41
N GLY A 70 2.42 -10.38 0.50
CA GLY A 70 3.85 -10.43 0.77
C GLY A 70 4.65 -9.79 -0.34
N ARG A 71 5.68 -9.04 0.01
CA ARG A 71 6.54 -8.40 -1.00
C ARG A 71 7.24 -9.42 -1.88
N SER A 72 7.45 -10.63 -1.38
CA SER A 72 8.09 -11.69 -2.16
C SER A 72 7.26 -12.11 -3.37
N ARG A 73 5.97 -11.80 -3.37
CA ARG A 73 5.09 -12.11 -4.49
C ARG A 73 5.03 -11.01 -5.54
N LEU A 74 5.61 -9.87 -5.25
CA LEU A 74 5.59 -8.74 -6.17
C LEU A 74 6.57 -8.98 -7.31
N LEU A 75 6.08 -8.83 -8.54
CA LEU A 75 6.90 -8.95 -9.73
C LEU A 75 7.34 -7.59 -10.26
N ARG A 76 6.48 -6.58 -10.12
CA ARG A 76 6.79 -5.24 -10.59
C ARG A 76 5.85 -4.22 -10.00
N ALA A 77 6.30 -2.97 -9.99
CA ALA A 77 5.48 -1.85 -9.59
C ALA A 77 5.73 -0.73 -10.58
N GLY A 78 4.69 0.00 -10.93
CA GLY A 78 4.80 1.10 -11.88
C GLY A 78 3.95 2.27 -11.47
N VAL A 79 4.27 3.44 -12.01
CA VAL A 79 3.58 4.67 -11.72
C VAL A 79 3.11 5.28 -13.04
N GLU A 80 1.87 5.75 -13.04
CA GLU A 80 1.29 6.40 -14.19
C GLU A 80 0.60 7.68 -13.74
N ARG A 81 0.91 8.78 -14.40
CA ARG A 81 0.26 10.05 -14.10
C ARG A 81 -0.94 10.24 -15.00
N ALA A 82 -2.05 10.62 -14.40
CA ALA A 82 -3.31 10.79 -15.11
C ALA A 82 -3.94 12.09 -14.64
N GLY A 83 -3.48 13.21 -15.19
CA GLY A 83 -3.99 14.53 -14.83
C GLY A 83 -3.66 14.88 -13.39
N ALA A 84 -4.69 15.18 -12.60
CA ALA A 84 -4.52 15.55 -11.20
C ALA A 84 -4.29 14.36 -10.29
N ARG A 85 -4.29 13.14 -10.84
CA ARG A 85 -4.15 11.93 -10.06
C ARG A 85 -2.94 11.14 -10.50
N THR A 86 -2.45 10.28 -9.62
CA THR A 86 -1.36 9.38 -9.90
C THR A 86 -1.82 7.97 -9.57
N ARG A 87 -1.56 7.05 -10.49
CA ARG A 87 -1.88 5.64 -10.32
C ARG A 87 -0.63 4.87 -10.04
N VAL A 88 -0.75 3.90 -9.14
CA VAL A 88 0.34 2.98 -8.83
C VAL A 88 -0.17 1.58 -9.09
N ARG A 89 0.56 0.84 -9.90
CA ARG A 89 0.18 -0.51 -10.31
C ARG A 89 1.17 -1.51 -9.74
N PHE A 90 0.66 -2.50 -9.04
CA PHE A 90 1.47 -3.59 -8.51
C PHE A 90 1.08 -4.86 -9.25
N GLY A 91 2.05 -5.52 -9.86
CA GLY A 91 1.85 -6.81 -10.50
C GLY A 91 2.44 -7.91 -9.65
N PHE A 92 1.63 -8.92 -9.35
CA PHE A 92 2.03 -10.04 -8.50
C PHE A 92 2.04 -11.34 -9.29
N GLU A 93 2.55 -12.38 -8.67
CA GLU A 93 2.51 -13.71 -9.24
C GLU A 93 1.08 -14.14 -9.56
N GLU A 94 0.95 -15.09 -10.49
CA GLU A 94 -0.34 -15.67 -10.86
C GLU A 94 -1.31 -14.65 -11.46
N GLN A 95 -0.75 -13.64 -12.12
CA GLN A 95 -1.53 -12.61 -12.82
C GLN A 95 -2.42 -11.78 -11.89
N ALA A 96 -2.11 -11.78 -10.61
CA ALA A 96 -2.81 -10.92 -9.66
C ALA A 96 -2.26 -9.50 -9.79
N CYS A 97 -3.11 -8.52 -9.52
CA CYS A 97 -2.67 -7.13 -9.54
C CYS A 97 -3.44 -6.27 -8.56
N LEU A 98 -2.82 -5.17 -8.21
CA LEU A 98 -3.47 -4.13 -7.43
C LEU A 98 -3.14 -2.80 -8.08
N VAL A 99 -4.16 -2.05 -8.47
CA VAL A 99 -4.00 -0.71 -9.01
C VAL A 99 -4.72 0.26 -8.11
N VAL A 100 -4.02 1.27 -7.64
CA VAL A 100 -4.60 2.28 -6.76
C VAL A 100 -4.34 3.66 -7.35
N GLU A 101 -5.13 4.63 -6.90
CA GLU A 101 -5.06 5.98 -7.42
C GLU A 101 -5.27 6.96 -6.27
N ALA A 102 -4.54 8.07 -6.30
CA ALA A 102 -4.72 9.14 -5.34
C ALA A 102 -4.38 10.47 -5.98
N ALA A 103 -4.79 11.56 -5.34
CA ALA A 103 -4.42 12.89 -5.79
C ALA A 103 -2.91 13.03 -5.76
N ARG A 104 -2.37 13.79 -6.71
CA ARG A 104 -0.92 13.99 -6.85
C ARG A 104 -0.29 14.53 -5.56
N GLU A 105 -1.00 15.34 -4.83
CA GLU A 105 -0.50 15.95 -3.60
C GLU A 105 -0.22 14.92 -2.51
N ARG A 106 -0.80 13.74 -2.60
CA ARG A 106 -0.57 12.67 -1.63
C ARG A 106 0.66 11.84 -1.95
N HIS A 107 1.24 12.06 -3.13
CA HIS A 107 2.46 11.38 -3.57
C HIS A 107 2.34 9.86 -3.51
N PRO A 108 1.33 9.26 -4.16
CA PRO A 108 1.19 7.81 -4.12
C PRO A 108 2.35 7.08 -4.79
N GLU A 109 3.13 7.76 -5.62
CA GLU A 109 4.30 7.15 -6.24
C GLU A 109 5.33 6.67 -5.21
N GLN A 110 5.26 7.17 -3.98
CA GLN A 110 6.15 6.70 -2.92
C GLN A 110 5.98 5.21 -2.65
N LEU A 111 4.78 4.69 -2.89
CA LEU A 111 4.53 3.26 -2.70
C LEU A 111 5.42 2.43 -3.62
N ALA A 112 5.60 2.88 -4.86
CA ALA A 112 6.45 2.18 -5.81
C ALA A 112 7.93 2.47 -5.55
N TRP A 113 8.26 3.71 -5.20
CA TRP A 113 9.66 4.09 -4.97
C TRP A 113 10.30 3.29 -3.83
N VAL A 114 9.56 3.07 -2.75
CA VAL A 114 10.07 2.30 -1.62
C VAL A 114 10.43 0.89 -2.06
N LEU A 115 9.58 0.29 -2.89
CA LEU A 115 9.81 -1.06 -3.39
C LEU A 115 11.01 -1.11 -4.35
N SER A 116 11.11 -0.11 -5.21
CA SER A 116 12.21 -0.06 -6.18
C SER A 116 13.56 0.15 -5.49
N ALA A 117 13.60 1.01 -4.48
CA ALA A 117 14.83 1.27 -3.77
C ALA A 117 15.36 0.01 -3.08
N ASP A 118 14.44 -0.74 -2.47
CA ASP A 118 14.81 -1.98 -1.79
C ASP A 118 15.27 -3.03 -2.80
N GLU A 119 14.57 -3.14 -3.91
CA GLU A 119 14.92 -4.07 -4.97
C GLU A 119 16.30 -3.75 -5.55
N GLY A 120 16.58 -2.46 -5.74
CA GLY A 120 17.86 -2.05 -6.25
C GLY A 120 19.00 -2.42 -5.33
N ARG A 121 18.77 -2.36 -4.03
CA ARG A 121 19.80 -2.76 -3.08
C ARG A 121 20.08 -4.24 -3.14
N VAL A 122 19.03 -5.02 -3.27
CA VAL A 122 19.17 -6.47 -3.33
C VAL A 122 19.84 -6.89 -4.63
N GLY A 123 19.63 -6.14 -5.68
CA GLY A 123 20.21 -6.46 -6.99
C GLY A 123 21.69 -6.20 -7.12
N GLN A 124 22.31 -5.71 -6.09
CA GLN A 124 23.74 -5.41 -6.15
C GLN A 124 24.60 -6.56 -5.58
#